data_923a7c0bb5a1483f60f844287dad67b3
#
_entry.id   923a7c0bb5a1483f60f844287dad67b3
#
_cell.length_a   1.000
_cell.length_b   1.000
_cell.length_c   1.000
_cell.angle_alpha   90.00
_cell.angle_beta   90.00
_cell.angle_gamma   90.00
#
_symmetry.space_group_name_H-M   'P 1'
#
loop_
_entity.id
_entity.type
_entity.pdbx_description
1 polymer ?
#
loop_
_entity_poly.entity_id
_entity_poly.type
_entity_poly.pdbx_seq_one_letter_code
_entity_poly.pdbx_strand_id
1 'polypeptide(L)'
;MVSNRRIMVIGDRIVLEKGCAAAGVNLDIETVDSSKDLPESGVGLLNHPRIAAETIQVGAATVASGTFALESLRTALDLARTGSLDGFTFAPFNKESLRLGGNTHEDELRFAAEELRFEGYCGELNTTKGLWTSRVTSHIPLKDVSAQITQSGIEKAVNLAHQTLLDAGVTEPRIAVAALNPHAGDGGNFGTEEIDTIGPAVTLLQQKGLPVQGPFPADTVFVRTTRGDFDAVVTMYHDQGQIALKLLGFDRGVTVLGGLPIPITTPA
;
A
#
# COMPACT_ATOMS: atom_id res chain seq x y z
N MET A 1 -4.85 -13.27 16.61
CA MET A 1 -5.60 -12.86 17.80
C MET A 1 -5.99 -11.39 17.65
N VAL A 2 -7.29 -11.11 17.49
CA VAL A 2 -7.84 -9.73 17.39
C VAL A 2 -8.45 -9.37 18.75
N SER A 3 -7.79 -9.68 19.84
CA SER A 3 -8.43 -9.78 21.17
C SER A 3 -8.70 -8.45 21.89
N ASN A 4 -8.47 -7.28 21.28
CA ASN A 4 -8.83 -6.00 21.93
C ASN A 4 -8.99 -4.84 20.92
N ARG A 5 -9.35 -5.15 19.66
CA ARG A 5 -9.56 -4.10 18.65
C ARG A 5 -11.05 -3.94 18.38
N ARG A 6 -11.48 -2.70 18.30
CA ARG A 6 -12.81 -2.34 17.82
C ARG A 6 -12.72 -2.17 16.31
N ILE A 7 -13.59 -2.85 15.57
CA ILE A 7 -13.62 -2.81 14.11
C ILE A 7 -14.94 -2.21 13.66
N MET A 8 -14.88 -1.23 12.76
CA MET A 8 -16.03 -0.66 12.10
C MET A 8 -16.04 -1.05 10.62
N VAL A 9 -17.07 -1.73 10.20
CA VAL A 9 -17.37 -1.93 8.78
C VAL A 9 -18.08 -0.69 8.28
N ILE A 10 -17.62 -0.08 7.20
CA ILE A 10 -18.25 1.08 6.58
C ILE A 10 -18.87 0.64 5.26
N GLY A 11 -20.16 0.86 5.09
CA GLY A 11 -20.88 0.50 3.87
C GLY A 11 -22.36 0.19 4.13
N ASP A 12 -23.04 -0.34 3.13
CA ASP A 12 -24.46 -0.66 3.21
C ASP A 12 -24.68 -2.10 3.72
N ARG A 13 -25.67 -2.28 4.60
CA ARG A 13 -26.05 -3.59 5.16
C ARG A 13 -26.42 -4.59 4.07
N ILE A 14 -27.12 -4.17 3.02
CA ILE A 14 -27.52 -5.05 1.92
C ILE A 14 -26.30 -5.59 1.17
N VAL A 15 -25.27 -4.75 0.98
CA VAL A 15 -23.99 -5.17 0.34
C VAL A 15 -23.29 -6.19 1.23
N LEU A 16 -23.21 -5.92 2.54
CA LEU A 16 -22.60 -6.82 3.51
C LEU A 16 -23.32 -8.19 3.52
N GLU A 17 -24.63 -8.19 3.61
CA GLU A 17 -25.45 -9.42 3.63
C GLU A 17 -25.29 -10.24 2.34
N LYS A 18 -25.27 -9.58 1.17
CA LYS A 18 -24.99 -10.25 -0.11
C LYS A 18 -23.56 -10.84 -0.14
N GLY A 19 -22.59 -10.12 0.41
CA GLY A 19 -21.21 -10.62 0.53
C GLY A 19 -21.12 -11.84 1.45
N CYS A 20 -21.77 -11.80 2.61
CA CYS A 20 -21.85 -12.92 3.55
C CYS A 20 -22.49 -14.16 2.91
N ALA A 21 -23.60 -13.97 2.18
CA ALA A 21 -24.27 -15.05 1.47
C ALA A 21 -23.36 -15.68 0.39
N ALA A 22 -22.65 -14.86 -0.38
CA ALA A 22 -21.71 -15.32 -1.40
C ALA A 22 -20.52 -16.08 -0.80
N ALA A 23 -20.04 -15.67 0.36
CA ALA A 23 -18.94 -16.31 1.06
C ALA A 23 -19.37 -17.53 1.91
N GLY A 24 -20.66 -17.79 2.05
CA GLY A 24 -21.19 -18.87 2.90
C GLY A 24 -20.94 -18.63 4.40
N VAL A 25 -20.80 -17.37 4.81
CA VAL A 25 -20.58 -16.98 6.22
C VAL A 25 -21.80 -16.25 6.78
N ASN A 26 -21.98 -16.37 8.07
CA ASN A 26 -23.00 -15.59 8.79
C ASN A 26 -22.28 -14.67 9.78
N LEU A 27 -22.53 -13.36 9.67
CA LEU A 27 -21.98 -12.35 10.55
C LEU A 27 -23.15 -11.63 11.24
N ASP A 28 -23.21 -11.76 12.56
CA ASP A 28 -24.13 -10.97 13.38
C ASP A 28 -23.40 -9.67 13.77
N ILE A 29 -23.71 -8.60 13.03
CA ILE A 29 -23.07 -7.29 13.19
C ILE A 29 -24.16 -6.25 13.50
N GLU A 30 -24.06 -5.61 14.65
CA GLU A 30 -24.93 -4.51 15.04
C GLU A 30 -24.64 -3.25 14.21
N THR A 31 -25.69 -2.48 13.91
CA THR A 31 -25.53 -1.16 13.31
C THR A 31 -25.15 -0.16 14.40
N VAL A 32 -24.15 0.66 14.11
CA VAL A 32 -23.67 1.75 14.97
C VAL A 32 -23.82 3.08 14.25
N ASP A 33 -24.02 4.15 15.00
CA ASP A 33 -24.13 5.50 14.44
C ASP A 33 -22.76 6.21 14.40
N SER A 34 -21.82 5.76 15.23
CA SER A 34 -20.48 6.34 15.31
C SER A 34 -19.46 5.33 15.84
N SER A 35 -18.18 5.68 15.76
CA SER A 35 -17.09 4.88 16.36
C SER A 35 -17.18 4.79 17.89
N LYS A 36 -17.90 5.69 18.53
CA LYS A 36 -18.10 5.69 20.00
C LYS A 36 -19.07 4.60 20.43
N ASP A 37 -19.98 4.21 19.55
CA ASP A 37 -21.01 3.20 19.80
C ASP A 37 -20.52 1.78 19.52
N LEU A 38 -19.26 1.63 19.06
CA LEU A 38 -18.66 0.32 18.87
C LEU A 38 -18.53 -0.44 20.19
N PRO A 39 -18.84 -1.75 20.21
CA PRO A 39 -18.64 -2.57 21.38
C PRO A 39 -17.16 -2.55 21.81
N GLU A 40 -16.88 -2.74 23.11
CA GLU A 40 -15.49 -2.75 23.64
C GLU A 40 -14.59 -3.78 22.93
N SER A 41 -15.17 -4.89 22.50
CA SER A 41 -14.52 -5.86 21.61
C SER A 41 -15.55 -6.35 20.60
N GLY A 42 -15.23 -6.27 19.31
CA GLY A 42 -16.14 -6.75 18.28
C GLY A 42 -16.17 -5.90 17.02
N VAL A 43 -17.24 -6.10 16.25
CA VAL A 43 -17.43 -5.47 14.94
C VAL A 43 -18.79 -4.77 14.93
N GLY A 44 -18.81 -3.50 14.52
CA GLY A 44 -20.04 -2.74 14.26
C GLY A 44 -20.13 -2.32 12.80
N LEU A 45 -21.33 -2.12 12.29
CA LEU A 45 -21.59 -1.61 10.94
C LEU A 45 -22.04 -0.16 11.00
N LEU A 46 -21.25 0.74 10.46
CA LEU A 46 -21.69 2.07 10.05
C LEU A 46 -22.43 1.93 8.71
N ASN A 47 -23.77 1.91 8.77
CA ASN A 47 -24.61 1.67 7.60
C ASN A 47 -24.70 2.94 6.72
N HIS A 48 -23.57 3.32 6.15
CA HIS A 48 -23.38 4.51 5.34
C HIS A 48 -22.11 4.35 4.48
N PRO A 49 -22.10 4.76 3.19
CA PRO A 49 -23.26 5.24 2.43
C PRO A 49 -24.29 4.15 2.15
N ARG A 50 -25.45 4.53 1.64
CA ARG A 50 -26.52 3.63 1.24
C ARG A 50 -26.51 3.41 -0.26
N ILE A 51 -26.91 2.19 -0.69
CA ILE A 51 -27.13 1.86 -2.08
C ILE A 51 -28.46 1.14 -2.24
N ALA A 52 -29.21 1.49 -3.29
CA ALA A 52 -30.46 0.82 -3.57
C ALA A 52 -30.22 -0.63 -4.05
N ALA A 53 -30.89 -1.59 -3.44
CA ALA A 53 -30.68 -3.03 -3.66
C ALA A 53 -30.80 -3.42 -5.15
N GLU A 54 -31.71 -2.79 -5.87
CA GLU A 54 -31.98 -3.00 -7.30
C GLU A 54 -30.86 -2.51 -8.21
N THR A 55 -29.99 -1.63 -7.72
CA THR A 55 -28.84 -1.13 -8.49
C THR A 55 -27.59 -1.99 -8.37
N ILE A 56 -27.60 -2.96 -7.42
CA ILE A 56 -26.48 -3.87 -7.21
C ILE A 56 -26.50 -4.97 -8.26
N GLN A 57 -25.57 -4.90 -9.19
CA GLN A 57 -25.39 -5.90 -10.24
C GLN A 57 -24.09 -6.68 -10.02
N VAL A 58 -24.22 -7.95 -9.60
CA VAL A 58 -23.05 -8.81 -9.37
C VAL A 58 -22.35 -9.10 -10.69
N GLY A 59 -21.01 -8.93 -10.72
CA GLY A 59 -20.19 -9.18 -11.90
C GLY A 59 -20.22 -8.06 -12.95
N ALA A 60 -20.87 -6.92 -12.67
CA ALA A 60 -20.92 -5.78 -13.59
C ALA A 60 -20.33 -4.51 -12.95
N ALA A 61 -19.60 -3.74 -13.75
CA ALA A 61 -19.20 -2.39 -13.39
C ALA A 61 -20.38 -1.43 -13.64
N THR A 62 -20.76 -0.66 -12.62
CA THR A 62 -21.86 0.31 -12.72
C THR A 62 -21.51 1.64 -12.06
N VAL A 63 -22.19 2.72 -12.48
CA VAL A 63 -22.09 4.02 -11.83
C VAL A 63 -22.43 3.91 -10.33
N ALA A 64 -23.53 3.23 -10.01
CA ALA A 64 -23.99 3.08 -8.63
C ALA A 64 -22.95 2.39 -7.74
N SER A 65 -22.33 1.28 -8.20
CA SER A 65 -21.29 0.59 -7.44
C SER A 65 -20.02 1.43 -7.29
N GLY A 66 -19.65 2.19 -8.31
CA GLY A 66 -18.51 3.09 -8.26
C GLY A 66 -18.70 4.26 -7.30
N THR A 67 -19.87 4.92 -7.37
CA THR A 67 -20.23 6.01 -6.45
C THR A 67 -20.25 5.51 -5.00
N PHE A 68 -20.88 4.36 -4.75
CA PHE A 68 -20.92 3.74 -3.43
C PHE A 68 -19.52 3.45 -2.88
N ALA A 69 -18.63 2.89 -3.69
CA ALA A 69 -17.26 2.59 -3.28
C ALA A 69 -16.48 3.88 -2.93
N LEU A 70 -16.59 4.93 -3.76
CA LEU A 70 -15.93 6.22 -3.52
C LEU A 70 -16.47 6.93 -2.27
N GLU A 71 -17.80 6.90 -2.05
CA GLU A 71 -18.40 7.47 -0.85
C GLU A 71 -18.00 6.70 0.42
N SER A 72 -17.90 5.37 0.35
CA SER A 72 -17.39 4.55 1.45
C SER A 72 -15.95 4.91 1.79
N LEU A 73 -15.11 5.09 0.78
CA LEU A 73 -13.71 5.48 0.95
C LEU A 73 -13.58 6.90 1.52
N ARG A 74 -14.37 7.88 1.03
CA ARG A 74 -14.43 9.23 1.62
C ARG A 74 -14.86 9.21 3.07
N THR A 75 -15.87 8.41 3.40
CA THR A 75 -16.34 8.26 4.78
C THR A 75 -15.23 7.74 5.69
N ALA A 76 -14.47 6.72 5.25
CA ALA A 76 -13.35 6.19 6.00
C ALA A 76 -12.22 7.23 6.19
N LEU A 77 -11.89 7.99 5.13
CA LEU A 77 -10.89 9.05 5.15
C LEU A 77 -11.28 10.19 6.12
N ASP A 78 -12.54 10.62 6.09
CA ASP A 78 -13.04 11.68 6.98
C ASP A 78 -13.04 11.24 8.45
N LEU A 79 -13.45 10.02 8.74
CA LEU A 79 -13.42 9.47 10.10
C LEU A 79 -11.98 9.33 10.61
N ALA A 80 -11.06 8.88 9.79
CA ALA A 80 -9.65 8.78 10.16
C ALA A 80 -9.02 10.19 10.36
N ARG A 81 -9.31 11.13 9.46
CA ARG A 81 -8.83 12.52 9.56
C ARG A 81 -9.32 13.22 10.83
N THR A 82 -10.52 12.89 11.31
CA THR A 82 -11.07 13.44 12.55
C THR A 82 -10.64 12.70 13.82
N GLY A 83 -9.77 11.68 13.69
CA GLY A 83 -9.32 10.86 14.83
C GLY A 83 -10.38 9.89 15.36
N SER A 84 -11.47 9.66 14.60
CA SER A 84 -12.50 8.69 14.94
C SER A 84 -12.10 7.24 14.63
N LEU A 85 -11.09 7.07 13.76
CA LEU A 85 -10.44 5.80 13.41
C LEU A 85 -8.93 6.00 13.47
N ASP A 86 -8.21 4.98 13.94
CA ASP A 86 -6.73 4.96 13.93
C ASP A 86 -6.16 4.72 12.53
N GLY A 87 -6.94 4.13 11.64
CA GLY A 87 -6.62 3.79 10.25
C GLY A 87 -7.68 2.89 9.67
N PHE A 88 -7.55 2.50 8.40
CA PHE A 88 -8.50 1.59 7.79
C PHE A 88 -7.88 0.67 6.74
N THR A 89 -8.62 -0.40 6.42
CA THR A 89 -8.32 -1.29 5.30
C THR A 89 -9.53 -1.35 4.38
N PHE A 90 -9.29 -1.50 3.09
CA PHE A 90 -10.34 -1.67 2.10
C PHE A 90 -10.10 -2.92 1.24
N ALA A 91 -11.18 -3.54 0.78
CA ALA A 91 -11.13 -4.64 -0.18
C ALA A 91 -10.80 -4.11 -1.58
N PRO A 92 -10.23 -4.95 -2.49
CA PRO A 92 -9.91 -4.54 -3.84
C PRO A 92 -11.13 -3.95 -4.56
N PHE A 93 -10.96 -2.80 -5.18
CA PHE A 93 -12.00 -2.13 -5.95
C PHE A 93 -11.97 -2.53 -7.43
N ASN A 94 -13.12 -2.50 -8.07
CA ASN A 94 -13.21 -2.57 -9.52
C ASN A 94 -12.88 -1.19 -10.13
N LYS A 95 -11.76 -1.06 -10.84
CA LYS A 95 -11.27 0.19 -11.41
C LYS A 95 -12.25 0.84 -12.39
N GLU A 96 -12.96 0.02 -13.19
CA GLU A 96 -13.98 0.52 -14.11
C GLU A 96 -15.16 1.12 -13.36
N SER A 97 -15.63 0.45 -12.30
CA SER A 97 -16.68 0.99 -11.43
C SER A 97 -16.27 2.32 -10.81
N LEU A 98 -15.06 2.41 -10.24
CA LEU A 98 -14.57 3.66 -9.66
C LEU A 98 -14.56 4.79 -10.70
N ARG A 99 -14.08 4.53 -11.92
CA ARG A 99 -14.09 5.52 -13.01
C ARG A 99 -15.51 5.94 -13.39
N LEU A 100 -16.44 4.99 -13.51
CA LEU A 100 -17.85 5.28 -13.78
C LEU A 100 -18.49 6.08 -12.64
N GLY A 101 -18.09 5.85 -11.40
CA GLY A 101 -18.52 6.60 -10.21
C GLY A 101 -17.91 7.99 -10.07
N GLY A 102 -17.00 8.39 -10.99
CA GLY A 102 -16.40 9.72 -11.03
C GLY A 102 -14.96 9.80 -10.51
N ASN A 103 -14.28 8.68 -10.26
CA ASN A 103 -12.86 8.70 -9.94
C ASN A 103 -12.03 9.11 -11.17
N THR A 104 -11.22 10.15 -11.02
CA THR A 104 -10.29 10.65 -12.03
C THR A 104 -8.84 10.31 -11.75
N HIS A 105 -8.55 9.71 -10.59
CA HIS A 105 -7.21 9.35 -10.17
C HIS A 105 -6.78 7.98 -10.72
N GLU A 106 -5.50 7.82 -10.89
CA GLU A 106 -4.87 6.57 -11.37
C GLU A 106 -5.10 5.41 -10.38
N ASP A 107 -4.99 5.71 -9.09
CA ASP A 107 -5.08 4.74 -8.01
C ASP A 107 -5.73 5.31 -6.73
N GLU A 108 -5.95 4.43 -5.76
CA GLU A 108 -6.55 4.79 -4.47
C GLU A 108 -5.60 5.62 -3.59
N LEU A 109 -4.29 5.51 -3.80
CA LEU A 109 -3.30 6.33 -3.10
C LEU A 109 -3.44 7.81 -3.50
N ARG A 110 -3.55 8.08 -4.82
CA ARG A 110 -3.72 9.44 -5.34
C ARG A 110 -5.07 10.03 -4.92
N PHE A 111 -6.12 9.20 -4.97
CA PHE A 111 -7.43 9.59 -4.46
C PHE A 111 -7.36 9.97 -2.97
N ALA A 112 -6.77 9.12 -2.14
CA ALA A 112 -6.67 9.39 -0.70
C ALA A 112 -5.81 10.63 -0.40
N ALA A 113 -4.69 10.83 -1.10
CA ALA A 113 -3.84 12.00 -0.94
C ALA A 113 -4.59 13.30 -1.26
N GLU A 114 -5.39 13.34 -2.34
CA GLU A 114 -6.19 14.51 -2.70
C GLU A 114 -7.31 14.78 -1.68
N GLU A 115 -8.08 13.77 -1.28
CA GLU A 115 -9.15 13.92 -0.28
C GLU A 115 -8.59 14.38 1.08
N LEU A 116 -7.39 13.95 1.44
CA LEU A 116 -6.68 14.38 2.64
C LEU A 116 -5.97 15.74 2.47
N ARG A 117 -5.93 16.31 1.27
CA ARG A 117 -5.15 17.50 0.91
C ARG A 117 -3.69 17.37 1.30
N PHE A 118 -3.14 16.19 1.06
CA PHE A 118 -1.76 15.85 1.41
C PHE A 118 -0.81 16.21 0.26
N GLU A 119 0.16 17.09 0.51
CA GLU A 119 1.14 17.56 -0.48
C GLU A 119 2.51 16.86 -0.34
N GLY A 120 2.65 15.95 0.62
CA GLY A 120 3.90 15.24 0.87
C GLY A 120 4.18 14.12 -0.15
N TYR A 121 5.34 13.50 0.00
CA TYR A 121 5.68 12.30 -0.77
C TYR A 121 4.96 11.08 -0.18
N CYS A 122 4.21 10.38 -1.01
CA CYS A 122 3.55 9.14 -0.66
C CYS A 122 3.80 8.08 -1.75
N GLY A 123 3.70 6.83 -1.37
CA GLY A 123 3.94 5.70 -2.26
C GLY A 123 3.40 4.41 -1.69
N GLU A 124 3.26 3.41 -2.54
CA GLU A 124 2.86 2.08 -2.11
C GLU A 124 4.06 1.30 -1.61
N LEU A 125 3.91 0.67 -0.45
CA LEU A 125 4.77 -0.40 0.01
C LEU A 125 3.99 -1.70 -0.01
N ASN A 126 4.67 -2.79 -0.29
CA ASN A 126 4.07 -4.11 -0.22
C ASN A 126 4.79 -4.95 0.83
N THR A 127 4.04 -5.71 1.60
CA THR A 127 4.63 -6.61 2.61
C THR A 127 4.02 -7.99 2.56
N THR A 128 4.87 -9.00 2.78
CA THR A 128 4.46 -10.39 3.00
C THR A 128 5.46 -11.07 3.92
N LYS A 129 4.97 -11.82 4.92
CA LYS A 129 5.82 -12.59 5.85
C LYS A 129 6.96 -11.77 6.50
N GLY A 130 6.73 -10.48 6.75
CA GLY A 130 7.72 -9.60 7.37
C GLY A 130 8.74 -8.98 6.41
N LEU A 131 8.75 -9.37 5.14
CA LEU A 131 9.51 -8.68 4.09
C LEU A 131 8.71 -7.51 3.56
N TRP A 132 9.34 -6.35 3.44
CA TRP A 132 8.76 -5.14 2.84
C TRP A 132 9.45 -4.79 1.54
N THR A 133 8.70 -4.22 0.59
CA THR A 133 9.26 -3.61 -0.61
C THR A 133 8.68 -2.23 -0.85
N SER A 134 9.55 -1.34 -1.33
CA SER A 134 9.21 -0.05 -1.93
C SER A 134 9.88 0.05 -3.28
N ARG A 135 9.55 1.07 -4.07
CA ARG A 135 10.12 1.23 -5.41
C ARG A 135 10.31 2.69 -5.77
N VAL A 136 11.35 2.95 -6.57
CA VAL A 136 11.68 4.30 -7.05
C VAL A 136 10.73 4.72 -8.18
N THR A 137 10.49 3.81 -9.13
CA THR A 137 9.52 4.01 -10.22
C THR A 137 8.41 2.98 -10.13
N SER A 138 7.18 3.33 -10.51
CA SER A 138 6.00 2.46 -10.44
C SER A 138 5.43 2.21 -11.84
N HIS A 139 4.21 2.57 -12.12
CA HIS A 139 3.46 2.23 -13.33
C HIS A 139 3.94 3.02 -14.56
N ILE A 140 5.19 2.83 -14.98
CA ILE A 140 5.78 3.43 -16.17
C ILE A 140 6.30 2.36 -17.12
N PRO A 141 6.41 2.64 -18.44
CA PRO A 141 7.03 1.71 -19.38
C PRO A 141 8.46 1.38 -18.99
N LEU A 142 8.87 0.11 -19.10
CA LEU A 142 10.21 -0.33 -18.71
C LEU A 142 11.33 0.44 -19.42
N LYS A 143 11.12 0.83 -20.67
CA LYS A 143 12.10 1.63 -21.46
C LYS A 143 12.38 3.00 -20.85
N ASP A 144 11.49 3.53 -20.02
CA ASP A 144 11.59 4.87 -19.43
C ASP A 144 12.17 4.82 -17.99
N VAL A 145 12.38 3.62 -17.43
CA VAL A 145 12.80 3.42 -16.04
C VAL A 145 14.15 4.07 -15.76
N SER A 146 15.19 3.74 -16.54
CA SER A 146 16.55 4.24 -16.30
C SER A 146 16.59 5.77 -16.26
N ALA A 147 15.89 6.43 -17.19
CA ALA A 147 15.84 7.89 -17.26
C ALA A 147 15.12 8.56 -16.06
N GLN A 148 14.31 7.81 -15.33
CA GLN A 148 13.57 8.32 -14.18
C GLN A 148 14.22 7.99 -12.83
N ILE A 149 15.28 7.20 -12.81
CA ILE A 149 16.05 6.92 -11.60
C ILE A 149 16.93 8.13 -11.28
N THR A 150 16.63 8.78 -10.16
CA THR A 150 17.38 9.93 -9.67
C THR A 150 17.77 9.74 -8.21
N GLN A 151 18.83 10.41 -7.77
CA GLN A 151 19.23 10.39 -6.36
C GLN A 151 18.08 10.83 -5.44
N SER A 152 17.36 11.91 -5.79
CA SER A 152 16.21 12.39 -5.04
C SER A 152 15.06 11.37 -5.01
N GLY A 153 14.80 10.64 -6.10
CA GLY A 153 13.81 9.56 -6.15
C GLY A 153 14.15 8.41 -5.20
N ILE A 154 15.42 8.00 -5.21
CA ILE A 154 15.93 6.95 -4.30
C ILE A 154 15.84 7.42 -2.84
N GLU A 155 16.27 8.66 -2.54
CA GLU A 155 16.15 9.22 -1.20
C GLU A 155 14.70 9.21 -0.70
N LYS A 156 13.74 9.64 -1.51
CA LYS A 156 12.31 9.64 -1.18
C LYS A 156 11.79 8.23 -0.91
N ALA A 157 12.12 7.26 -1.77
CA ALA A 157 11.67 5.88 -1.61
C ALA A 157 12.27 5.20 -0.36
N VAL A 158 13.55 5.45 -0.05
CA VAL A 158 14.21 4.90 1.15
C VAL A 158 13.65 5.55 2.42
N ASN A 159 13.48 6.88 2.46
CA ASN A 159 12.91 7.56 3.61
C ASN A 159 11.46 7.12 3.86
N LEU A 160 10.67 6.97 2.80
CA LEU A 160 9.31 6.45 2.91
C LEU A 160 9.30 5.03 3.50
N ALA A 161 10.16 4.14 2.99
CA ALA A 161 10.26 2.78 3.51
C ALA A 161 10.69 2.79 4.97
N HIS A 162 11.71 3.55 5.33
CA HIS A 162 12.22 3.67 6.69
C HIS A 162 11.13 4.13 7.67
N GLN A 163 10.44 5.24 7.34
CA GLN A 163 9.39 5.78 8.20
C GLN A 163 8.20 4.81 8.32
N THR A 164 7.75 4.22 7.21
CA THR A 164 6.64 3.26 7.24
C THR A 164 6.95 2.02 8.08
N LEU A 165 8.19 1.53 8.06
CA LEU A 165 8.60 0.41 8.92
C LEU A 165 8.63 0.80 10.39
N LEU A 166 9.12 2.00 10.73
CA LEU A 166 9.05 2.53 12.10
C LEU A 166 7.59 2.62 12.59
N ASP A 167 6.70 3.18 11.78
CA ASP A 167 5.28 3.31 12.09
C ASP A 167 4.60 1.93 12.23
N ALA A 168 5.08 0.92 11.50
CA ALA A 168 4.63 -0.46 11.62
C ALA A 168 5.24 -1.20 12.83
N GLY A 169 6.10 -0.56 13.63
CA GLY A 169 6.68 -1.11 14.86
C GLY A 169 8.03 -1.82 14.69
N VAL A 170 8.68 -1.69 13.54
CA VAL A 170 10.06 -2.16 13.36
C VAL A 170 10.99 -1.11 13.94
N THR A 171 11.64 -1.41 15.07
CA THR A 171 12.41 -0.42 15.84
C THR A 171 13.71 0.02 15.16
N GLU A 172 14.35 -0.85 14.41
CA GLU A 172 15.62 -0.61 13.71
C GLU A 172 15.55 -1.15 12.27
N PRO A 173 14.81 -0.46 11.36
CA PRO A 173 14.60 -0.93 10.00
C PRO A 173 15.92 -1.01 9.21
N ARG A 174 16.31 -2.18 8.73
CA ARG A 174 17.47 -2.38 7.85
C ARG A 174 16.99 -2.44 6.41
N ILE A 175 17.47 -1.52 5.58
CA ILE A 175 16.98 -1.34 4.22
C ILE A 175 18.07 -1.70 3.21
N ALA A 176 17.74 -2.57 2.27
CA ALA A 176 18.56 -2.82 1.09
C ALA A 176 18.05 -2.01 -0.10
N VAL A 177 18.97 -1.46 -0.89
CA VAL A 177 18.66 -0.85 -2.19
C VAL A 177 19.09 -1.83 -3.29
N ALA A 178 18.15 -2.23 -4.13
CA ALA A 178 18.46 -3.07 -5.30
C ALA A 178 19.16 -2.25 -6.40
N ALA A 179 19.99 -2.89 -7.17
CA ALA A 179 20.55 -2.35 -8.39
C ALA A 179 19.50 -2.32 -9.52
N LEU A 180 19.71 -1.51 -10.53
CA LEU A 180 18.94 -1.54 -11.77
C LEU A 180 19.44 -2.64 -12.70
N ASN A 181 20.77 -2.66 -12.90
CA ASN A 181 21.42 -3.49 -13.91
C ASN A 181 21.84 -4.86 -13.37
N PRO A 182 21.99 -5.87 -14.24
CA PRO A 182 22.51 -7.18 -13.85
C PRO A 182 23.86 -7.06 -13.13
N HIS A 183 24.04 -7.88 -12.09
CA HIS A 183 25.26 -7.91 -11.27
C HIS A 183 25.66 -6.55 -10.68
N ALA A 184 24.66 -5.66 -10.42
CA ALA A 184 24.87 -4.29 -9.98
C ALA A 184 25.80 -3.49 -10.92
N GLY A 185 25.58 -3.63 -12.24
CA GLY A 185 26.32 -2.94 -13.28
C GLY A 185 27.68 -3.54 -13.62
N ASP A 186 28.20 -4.49 -12.83
CA ASP A 186 29.51 -5.14 -13.04
C ASP A 186 30.64 -4.15 -13.40
N GLY A 187 30.83 -3.13 -12.55
CA GLY A 187 31.82 -2.09 -12.76
C GLY A 187 31.56 -1.19 -13.97
N GLY A 188 30.35 -1.14 -14.49
CA GLY A 188 29.94 -0.35 -15.66
C GLY A 188 29.81 -1.15 -16.95
N ASN A 189 30.05 -2.47 -16.92
CA ASN A 189 29.93 -3.33 -18.12
C ASN A 189 28.47 -3.45 -18.60
N PHE A 190 27.51 -3.35 -17.68
CA PHE A 190 26.07 -3.51 -17.95
C PHE A 190 25.25 -2.24 -17.70
N GLY A 191 25.92 -1.10 -17.62
CA GLY A 191 25.30 0.19 -17.30
C GLY A 191 26.04 0.88 -16.15
N THR A 192 25.84 2.18 -16.03
CA THR A 192 26.58 3.02 -15.05
C THR A 192 25.67 3.62 -13.98
N GLU A 193 24.37 3.32 -13.99
CA GLU A 193 23.39 3.89 -13.06
C GLU A 193 23.75 3.61 -11.60
N GLU A 194 24.38 2.47 -11.32
CA GLU A 194 24.86 2.11 -9.98
C GLU A 194 26.03 3.01 -9.54
N ILE A 195 26.91 3.39 -10.48
CA ILE A 195 28.09 4.22 -10.23
C ILE A 195 27.67 5.69 -10.14
N ASP A 196 26.83 6.14 -11.08
CA ASP A 196 26.54 7.56 -11.28
C ASP A 196 25.40 8.06 -10.41
N THR A 197 24.49 7.17 -10.01
CA THR A 197 23.22 7.58 -9.34
C THR A 197 22.92 6.78 -8.08
N ILE A 198 22.85 5.43 -8.14
CA ILE A 198 22.32 4.62 -7.04
C ILE A 198 23.31 4.56 -5.88
N GLY A 199 24.57 4.25 -6.15
CA GLY A 199 25.64 4.21 -5.14
C GLY A 199 25.83 5.55 -4.42
N PRO A 200 25.95 6.68 -5.14
CA PRO A 200 25.98 8.01 -4.53
C PRO A 200 24.78 8.32 -3.64
N ALA A 201 23.56 7.95 -4.07
CA ALA A 201 22.35 8.13 -3.24
C ALA A 201 22.39 7.32 -1.94
N VAL A 202 22.81 6.04 -2.02
CA VAL A 202 22.97 5.18 -0.84
C VAL A 202 24.03 5.77 0.11
N THR A 203 25.17 6.20 -0.42
CA THR A 203 26.25 6.82 0.38
C THR A 203 25.74 8.07 1.10
N LEU A 204 25.00 8.94 0.42
CA LEU A 204 24.42 10.14 1.02
C LEU A 204 23.44 9.80 2.15
N LEU A 205 22.59 8.79 1.96
CA LEU A 205 21.64 8.33 2.98
C LEU A 205 22.36 7.76 4.21
N GLN A 206 23.43 7.00 4.02
CA GLN A 206 24.29 6.51 5.11
C GLN A 206 24.92 7.67 5.91
N GLN A 207 25.41 8.70 5.22
CA GLN A 207 25.95 9.89 5.85
C GLN A 207 24.88 10.66 6.66
N LYS A 208 23.61 10.58 6.25
CA LYS A 208 22.46 11.10 7.01
C LYS A 208 22.03 10.20 8.17
N GLY A 209 22.72 9.08 8.40
CA GLY A 209 22.46 8.14 9.50
C GLY A 209 21.37 7.10 9.24
N LEU A 210 20.88 6.94 7.99
CA LEU A 210 19.90 5.90 7.70
C LEU A 210 20.58 4.52 7.59
N PRO A 211 19.95 3.46 8.15
CA PRO A 211 20.45 2.09 8.10
C PRO A 211 20.16 1.43 6.74
N VAL A 212 20.79 1.95 5.70
CA VAL A 212 20.61 1.54 4.31
C VAL A 212 21.90 0.98 3.72
N GLN A 213 21.81 -0.04 2.90
CA GLN A 213 22.96 -0.64 2.19
C GLN A 213 22.59 -0.94 0.74
N GLY A 214 23.61 -0.98 -0.13
CA GLY A 214 23.45 -1.27 -1.56
C GLY A 214 24.40 -0.43 -2.42
N PRO A 215 24.21 -0.43 -3.76
CA PRO A 215 23.26 -1.28 -4.48
C PRO A 215 23.64 -2.76 -4.48
N PHE A 216 22.65 -3.64 -4.35
CA PHE A 216 22.83 -5.09 -4.43
C PHE A 216 22.20 -5.64 -5.71
N PRO A 217 22.77 -6.69 -6.34
CA PRO A 217 22.11 -7.36 -7.45
C PRO A 217 20.68 -7.77 -7.11
N ALA A 218 19.73 -7.41 -7.98
CA ALA A 218 18.28 -7.58 -7.70
C ALA A 218 17.87 -9.05 -7.60
N ASP A 219 18.56 -9.96 -8.29
CA ASP A 219 18.31 -11.40 -8.27
C ASP A 219 18.70 -12.08 -6.93
N THR A 220 19.59 -11.49 -6.17
CA THR A 220 20.13 -12.06 -4.92
C THR A 220 19.71 -11.32 -3.65
N VAL A 221 19.36 -10.04 -3.73
CA VAL A 221 19.02 -9.23 -2.56
C VAL A 221 17.82 -9.80 -1.78
N PHE A 222 16.83 -10.35 -2.47
CA PHE A 222 15.67 -10.97 -1.82
C PHE A 222 16.02 -12.25 -1.07
N VAL A 223 17.00 -13.03 -1.56
CA VAL A 223 17.51 -14.21 -0.84
C VAL A 223 18.14 -13.80 0.48
N ARG A 224 18.89 -12.71 0.51
CA ARG A 224 19.48 -12.17 1.74
C ARG A 224 18.41 -11.67 2.70
N THR A 225 17.40 -10.97 2.16
CA THR A 225 16.29 -10.43 2.96
C THR A 225 15.46 -11.55 3.59
N THR A 226 15.18 -12.64 2.86
CA THR A 226 14.47 -13.81 3.43
C THR A 226 15.26 -14.53 4.51
N ARG A 227 16.58 -14.36 4.57
CA ARG A 227 17.46 -14.87 5.65
C ARG A 227 17.54 -13.93 6.86
N GLY A 228 16.90 -12.75 6.77
CA GLY A 228 16.86 -11.78 7.86
C GLY A 228 18.00 -10.75 7.86
N ASP A 229 18.74 -10.59 6.74
CA ASP A 229 19.76 -9.54 6.65
C ASP A 229 19.13 -8.15 6.62
N PHE A 230 17.97 -8.03 5.98
CA PHE A 230 17.22 -6.79 5.79
C PHE A 230 15.74 -6.97 6.09
N ASP A 231 15.08 -5.88 6.41
CA ASP A 231 13.63 -5.83 6.67
C ASP A 231 12.87 -5.31 5.45
N ALA A 232 13.52 -4.49 4.63
CA ALA A 232 12.94 -3.97 3.39
C ALA A 232 13.95 -3.95 2.23
N VAL A 233 13.40 -4.04 1.00
CA VAL A 233 14.13 -3.83 -0.25
C VAL A 233 13.48 -2.68 -1.00
N VAL A 234 14.27 -1.63 -1.32
CA VAL A 234 13.88 -0.57 -2.24
C VAL A 234 14.36 -0.95 -3.63
N THR A 235 13.42 -1.17 -4.54
CA THR A 235 13.68 -1.59 -5.91
C THR A 235 13.62 -0.40 -6.88
N MET A 236 14.19 -0.55 -8.06
CA MET A 236 14.22 0.52 -9.05
C MET A 236 12.91 0.60 -9.84
N TYR A 237 12.23 -0.53 -10.06
CA TYR A 237 10.97 -0.58 -10.78
C TYR A 237 10.04 -1.68 -10.24
N HIS A 238 8.79 -1.61 -10.66
CA HIS A 238 7.69 -2.41 -10.14
C HIS A 238 7.99 -3.92 -10.09
N ASP A 239 8.34 -4.55 -11.22
CA ASP A 239 8.43 -6.01 -11.32
C ASP A 239 9.61 -6.59 -10.55
N GLN A 240 10.69 -5.80 -10.30
CA GLN A 240 11.80 -6.25 -9.45
C GLN A 240 11.33 -6.68 -8.04
N GLY A 241 10.39 -5.95 -7.46
CA GLY A 241 9.85 -6.24 -6.14
C GLY A 241 8.64 -7.16 -6.17
N GLN A 242 7.72 -6.92 -7.07
CA GLN A 242 6.43 -7.60 -7.10
C GLN A 242 6.54 -9.09 -7.45
N ILE A 243 7.43 -9.47 -8.36
CA ILE A 243 7.68 -10.89 -8.68
C ILE A 243 8.17 -11.63 -7.43
N ALA A 244 9.16 -11.09 -6.73
CA ALA A 244 9.70 -11.71 -5.52
C ALA A 244 8.64 -11.85 -4.42
N LEU A 245 7.88 -10.79 -4.14
CA LEU A 245 6.83 -10.82 -3.12
C LEU A 245 5.72 -11.82 -3.43
N LYS A 246 5.25 -11.84 -4.68
CA LYS A 246 4.17 -12.75 -5.10
C LYS A 246 4.60 -14.22 -5.03
N LEU A 247 5.84 -14.52 -5.37
CA LEU A 247 6.40 -15.87 -5.21
C LEU A 247 6.55 -16.29 -3.75
N LEU A 248 6.83 -15.34 -2.83
CA LEU A 248 6.96 -15.62 -1.41
C LEU A 248 5.61 -15.83 -0.71
N GLY A 249 4.52 -15.26 -1.21
CA GLY A 249 3.20 -15.41 -0.58
C GLY A 249 2.15 -14.46 -1.13
N PHE A 250 1.63 -14.76 -2.30
CA PHE A 250 0.57 -13.96 -2.96
C PHE A 250 -0.70 -13.80 -2.10
N ASP A 251 -1.10 -14.86 -1.42
CA ASP A 251 -2.29 -14.93 -0.56
C ASP A 251 -2.16 -14.18 0.78
N ARG A 252 -0.99 -13.68 1.10
CA ARG A 252 -0.68 -12.98 2.36
C ARG A 252 -0.10 -11.59 2.15
N GLY A 253 -0.10 -11.13 0.91
CA GLY A 253 0.40 -9.81 0.56
C GLY A 253 -0.51 -8.71 1.07
N VAL A 254 0.09 -7.67 1.64
CA VAL A 254 -0.61 -6.44 2.04
C VAL A 254 0.09 -5.27 1.36
N THR A 255 -0.71 -4.41 0.75
CA THR A 255 -0.28 -3.10 0.28
C THR A 255 -0.55 -2.06 1.36
N VAL A 256 0.46 -1.27 1.68
CA VAL A 256 0.38 -0.14 2.60
C VAL A 256 0.55 1.15 1.80
N LEU A 257 -0.39 2.07 1.94
CA LEU A 257 -0.31 3.42 1.35
C LEU A 257 0.55 4.29 2.27
N GLY A 258 1.86 4.23 2.07
CA GLY A 258 2.83 4.89 2.93
C GLY A 258 2.94 6.40 2.68
N GLY A 259 3.34 7.13 3.72
CA GLY A 259 3.55 8.57 3.70
C GLY A 259 2.29 9.40 3.96
N LEU A 260 1.11 8.82 3.89
CA LEU A 260 -0.13 9.50 4.26
C LEU A 260 -0.22 9.70 5.79
N PRO A 261 -0.95 10.72 6.26
CA PRO A 261 -1.05 11.03 7.70
C PRO A 261 -1.85 10.00 8.50
N ILE A 262 -2.47 9.04 7.85
CA ILE A 262 -3.25 7.96 8.44
C ILE A 262 -2.85 6.62 7.83
N PRO A 263 -2.79 5.53 8.61
CA PRO A 263 -2.53 4.19 8.09
C PRO A 263 -3.66 3.69 7.19
N ILE A 264 -3.33 3.37 5.93
CA ILE A 264 -4.27 2.80 4.97
C ILE A 264 -3.65 1.55 4.36
N THR A 265 -4.42 0.46 4.33
CA THR A 265 -3.95 -0.81 3.77
C THR A 265 -4.99 -1.45 2.86
N THR A 266 -4.53 -2.35 1.99
CA THR A 266 -5.39 -3.19 1.15
C THR A 266 -4.68 -4.52 0.87
N PRO A 267 -5.39 -5.62 0.56
CA PRO A 267 -4.75 -6.83 0.02
C PRO A 267 -3.91 -6.52 -1.23
N ALA A 268 -2.75 -7.18 -1.37
CA ALA A 268 -1.80 -6.94 -2.47
C ALA A 268 -2.15 -7.77 -3.72
#